data_d2fdd8320c41e78664b1d91611f2926a
#
_entry.id   d2fdd8320c41e78664b1d91611f2926a
#
_cell.length_a   1.000
_cell.length_b   1.000
_cell.length_c   1.000
_cell.angle_alpha   90.00
_cell.angle_beta   90.00
_cell.angle_gamma   90.00
#
_symmetry.space_group_name_H-M   'P 1'
#
loop_
_entity.id
_entity.type
_entity.pdbx_description
1 polymer ?
#
loop_
_entity_poly.entity_id
_entity_poly.type
_entity_poly.pdbx_seq_one_letter_code
_entity_poly.pdbx_strand_id
1 'polypeptide(L)'
;LDTTVRKVVIDNLPFLLTDTVGFIRKLPHGLVESFKSTLDEVVEADLLIHVVDISHPDHEEQIAAVGRTLAEIGAADKPTILVFNKVDAYSYIEKEPDDLTPMTRANWTLDMLRDSWMAKISAAPNAPLVPPLFISAATRTGIDTLRSVIYGEVRRIHALRYPYNNFLY
;
A
#
# COMPACT_ATOMS: atom_id res chain seq x y z
N LEU A 1 -1.79 14.33 16.92
CA LEU A 1 -1.51 14.03 15.52
C LEU A 1 -2.87 13.87 14.84
N ASP A 2 -3.25 14.85 14.03
CA ASP A 2 -4.54 14.86 13.36
C ASP A 2 -4.38 14.28 11.95
N THR A 3 -5.41 13.55 11.49
CA THR A 3 -5.52 13.14 10.10
C THR A 3 -5.67 14.37 9.21
N THR A 4 -5.00 14.37 8.07
CA THR A 4 -5.09 15.49 7.12
C THR A 4 -5.85 15.03 5.88
N VAL A 5 -6.98 15.67 5.61
CA VAL A 5 -7.79 15.41 4.41
C VAL A 5 -7.46 16.46 3.34
N ARG A 6 -7.15 16.02 2.14
CA ARG A 6 -6.87 16.89 1.00
C ARG A 6 -7.71 16.51 -0.21
N LYS A 7 -8.27 17.52 -0.89
CA LYS A 7 -8.87 17.29 -2.19
C LYS A 7 -7.76 17.14 -3.24
N VAL A 8 -7.80 16.03 -3.96
CA VAL A 8 -6.89 15.72 -5.08
C VAL A 8 -7.72 15.62 -6.35
N VAL A 9 -7.17 16.08 -7.46
CA VAL A 9 -7.79 15.96 -8.79
C VAL A 9 -6.78 15.30 -9.72
N ILE A 10 -7.18 14.19 -10.31
CA ILE A 10 -6.43 13.51 -11.36
C ILE A 10 -7.34 13.45 -12.59
N ASP A 11 -6.88 14.00 -13.71
CA ASP A 11 -7.61 14.01 -15.00
C ASP A 11 -9.10 14.38 -14.85
N ASN A 12 -9.38 15.49 -14.17
CA ASN A 12 -10.72 16.01 -13.86
C ASN A 12 -11.59 15.18 -12.89
N LEU A 13 -11.06 14.11 -12.32
CA LEU A 13 -11.76 13.33 -11.31
C LEU A 13 -11.32 13.77 -9.91
N PRO A 14 -12.18 14.48 -9.14
CA PRO A 14 -11.86 14.87 -7.78
C PRO A 14 -12.14 13.73 -6.80
N PHE A 15 -11.27 13.59 -5.81
CA PHE A 15 -11.46 12.72 -4.66
C PHE A 15 -10.78 13.29 -3.41
N LEU A 16 -11.10 12.74 -2.25
CA LEU A 16 -10.45 13.09 -1.00
C LEU A 16 -9.36 12.07 -0.69
N LEU A 17 -8.18 12.58 -0.40
CA LEU A 17 -7.05 11.79 0.08
C LEU A 17 -6.83 12.11 1.56
N THR A 18 -6.97 11.12 2.41
CA THR A 18 -6.72 11.23 3.84
C THR A 18 -5.36 10.64 4.17
N ASP A 19 -4.48 11.46 4.72
CA ASP A 19 -3.21 11.02 5.27
C ASP A 19 -3.44 10.59 6.72
N THR A 20 -3.07 9.35 7.04
CA THR A 20 -3.27 8.75 8.35
C THR A 20 -1.97 8.70 9.15
N VAL A 21 -2.10 8.63 10.47
CA VAL A 21 -0.96 8.31 11.34
C VAL A 21 -0.48 6.91 11.03
N GLY A 22 0.83 6.71 10.88
CA GLY A 22 1.42 5.41 10.60
C GLY A 22 1.04 4.35 11.63
N PHE A 23 0.86 3.11 11.18
CA PHE A 23 0.61 1.97 12.06
C PHE A 23 1.87 1.69 12.91
N ILE A 24 1.83 2.05 14.17
CA ILE A 24 2.92 1.87 15.12
C ILE A 24 2.68 0.56 15.88
N ARG A 25 3.68 -0.34 15.89
CA ARG A 25 3.62 -1.67 16.54
C ARG A 25 3.27 -1.64 18.03
N LYS A 26 3.57 -0.56 18.73
CA LYS A 26 3.26 -0.35 20.15
C LYS A 26 2.81 1.08 20.33
N LEU A 27 1.50 1.29 20.39
CA LEU A 27 0.93 2.57 20.74
C LEU A 27 1.14 2.82 22.24
N PRO A 28 1.83 3.91 22.64
CA PRO A 28 1.75 4.38 24.01
C PRO A 28 0.30 4.67 24.37
N HIS A 29 -0.10 4.36 25.60
CA HIS A 29 -1.49 4.51 26.07
C HIS A 29 -2.09 5.91 25.84
N GLY A 30 -1.28 6.95 25.69
CA GLY A 30 -1.76 8.32 25.39
C GLY A 30 -2.04 8.62 23.90
N LEU A 31 -1.75 7.69 22.96
CA LEU A 31 -2.01 7.84 21.53
C LEU A 31 -3.22 7.03 21.04
N VAL A 32 -3.94 6.34 21.94
CA VAL A 32 -5.07 5.47 21.62
C VAL A 32 -6.19 6.25 20.94
N GLU A 33 -6.50 7.47 21.39
CA GLU A 33 -7.58 8.29 20.81
C GLU A 33 -7.24 8.80 19.41
N SER A 34 -6.00 9.26 19.17
CA SER A 34 -5.55 9.67 17.84
C SER A 34 -5.54 8.50 16.85
N PHE A 35 -5.21 7.30 17.35
CA PHE A 35 -5.24 6.09 16.54
C PHE A 35 -6.68 5.63 16.25
N LYS A 36 -7.58 5.80 17.20
CA LYS A 36 -9.01 5.50 17.02
C LYS A 36 -9.62 6.37 15.92
N SER A 37 -9.33 7.66 15.92
CA SER A 37 -9.74 8.57 14.83
C SER A 37 -9.19 8.13 13.47
N THR A 38 -7.94 7.66 13.41
CA THR A 38 -7.33 7.07 12.20
C THR A 38 -8.08 5.81 11.75
N LEU A 39 -8.49 4.95 12.67
CA LEU A 39 -9.25 3.74 12.35
C LEU A 39 -10.65 4.07 11.81
N ASP A 40 -11.31 5.09 12.33
CA ASP A 40 -12.61 5.54 11.82
C ASP A 40 -12.48 6.01 10.35
N GLU A 41 -11.45 6.80 10.02
CA GLU A 41 -11.15 7.21 8.64
C GLU A 41 -10.91 6.00 7.70
N VAL A 42 -10.21 4.98 8.17
CA VAL A 42 -9.99 3.75 7.41
C VAL A 42 -11.29 3.00 7.16
N VAL A 43 -12.17 2.93 8.16
CA VAL A 43 -13.49 2.29 8.01
C VAL A 43 -14.38 3.05 7.04
N GLU A 44 -14.32 4.37 7.00
CA GLU A 44 -15.12 5.21 6.10
C GLU A 44 -14.56 5.28 4.67
N ALA A 45 -13.28 5.03 4.47
CA ALA A 45 -12.66 5.10 3.15
C ALA A 45 -13.26 4.12 2.14
N ASP A 46 -13.38 4.53 0.89
CA ASP A 46 -13.82 3.69 -0.22
C ASP A 46 -12.70 2.87 -0.84
N LEU A 47 -11.46 3.34 -0.71
CA LEU A 47 -10.23 2.75 -1.22
C LEU A 47 -9.11 2.98 -0.22
N LEU A 48 -8.33 1.94 0.03
CA LEU A 48 -7.14 2.02 0.87
C LEU A 48 -5.88 2.01 0.00
N ILE A 49 -4.88 2.80 0.39
CA ILE A 49 -3.53 2.73 -0.17
C ILE A 49 -2.61 2.33 0.98
N HIS A 50 -2.14 1.09 0.94
CA HIS A 50 -1.21 0.56 1.94
C HIS A 50 0.22 0.79 1.48
N VAL A 51 0.89 1.79 2.07
CA VAL A 51 2.27 2.14 1.76
C VAL A 51 3.22 1.42 2.70
N VAL A 52 4.16 0.69 2.14
CA VAL A 52 5.14 -0.15 2.86
C VAL A 52 6.55 0.29 2.52
N ASP A 53 7.40 0.43 3.52
CA ASP A 53 8.84 0.64 3.35
C ASP A 53 9.53 -0.68 3.01
N ILE A 54 9.85 -0.92 1.73
CA ILE A 54 10.47 -2.18 1.28
C ILE A 54 11.91 -2.33 1.76
N SER A 55 12.57 -1.22 2.12
CA SER A 55 13.94 -1.24 2.66
C SER A 55 13.98 -1.73 4.11
N HIS A 56 12.85 -1.75 4.80
CA HIS A 56 12.77 -2.22 6.19
C HIS A 56 12.80 -3.77 6.24
N PRO A 57 13.66 -4.39 7.05
CA PRO A 57 13.80 -5.85 7.09
C PRO A 57 12.51 -6.57 7.52
N ASP A 58 11.71 -5.93 8.37
CA ASP A 58 10.46 -6.50 8.91
C ASP A 58 9.20 -6.10 8.11
N HIS A 59 9.34 -5.64 6.87
CA HIS A 59 8.20 -5.15 6.09
C HIS A 59 7.07 -6.19 5.94
N GLU A 60 7.39 -7.49 5.86
CA GLU A 60 6.37 -8.56 5.79
C GLU A 60 5.55 -8.66 7.07
N GLU A 61 6.21 -8.58 8.22
CA GLU A 61 5.52 -8.60 9.50
C GLU A 61 4.64 -7.36 9.69
N GLN A 62 5.12 -6.20 9.20
CA GLN A 62 4.34 -4.96 9.20
C GLN A 62 3.08 -5.10 8.34
N ILE A 63 3.19 -5.68 7.14
CA ILE A 63 2.03 -5.95 6.27
C ILE A 63 1.04 -6.89 6.97
N ALA A 64 1.53 -7.97 7.58
CA ALA A 64 0.68 -8.90 8.30
C ALA A 64 -0.02 -8.25 9.51
N ALA A 65 0.67 -7.37 10.23
CA ALA A 65 0.09 -6.63 11.36
C ALA A 65 -1.03 -5.68 10.91
N VAL A 66 -0.83 -4.95 9.82
CA VAL A 66 -1.87 -4.10 9.21
C VAL A 66 -3.07 -4.93 8.78
N GLY A 67 -2.85 -6.07 8.12
CA GLY A 67 -3.92 -6.98 7.71
C GLY A 67 -4.77 -7.48 8.88
N ARG A 68 -4.15 -7.84 10.00
CA ARG A 68 -4.87 -8.21 11.24
C ARG A 68 -5.72 -7.06 11.77
N THR A 69 -5.16 -5.86 11.85
CA THR A 69 -5.89 -4.68 12.31
C THR A 69 -7.07 -4.35 11.40
N LEU A 70 -6.89 -4.42 10.08
CA LEU A 70 -7.99 -4.20 9.13
C LEU A 70 -9.12 -5.23 9.32
N ALA A 71 -8.78 -6.49 9.60
CA ALA A 71 -9.78 -7.51 9.90
C ALA A 71 -10.52 -7.23 11.22
N GLU A 72 -9.81 -6.80 12.27
CA GLU A 72 -10.41 -6.45 13.57
C GLU A 72 -11.40 -5.30 13.49
N ILE A 73 -11.16 -4.32 12.63
CA ILE A 73 -12.06 -3.15 12.45
C ILE A 73 -13.11 -3.35 11.35
N GLY A 74 -13.16 -4.54 10.73
CA GLY A 74 -14.13 -4.84 9.66
C GLY A 74 -13.81 -4.17 8.32
N ALA A 75 -12.56 -3.85 8.06
CA ALA A 75 -12.11 -3.19 6.82
C ALA A 75 -11.29 -4.11 5.90
N ALA A 76 -11.23 -5.42 6.19
CA ALA A 76 -10.44 -6.38 5.41
C ALA A 76 -10.88 -6.54 3.95
N ASP A 77 -12.19 -6.33 3.68
CA ASP A 77 -12.77 -6.49 2.34
C ASP A 77 -12.69 -5.22 1.49
N LYS A 78 -12.11 -4.15 2.02
CA LYS A 78 -11.98 -2.90 1.26
C LYS A 78 -10.97 -3.03 0.12
N PRO A 79 -11.27 -2.46 -1.06
CA PRO A 79 -10.30 -2.36 -2.13
C PRO A 79 -9.01 -1.72 -1.62
N THR A 80 -7.87 -2.38 -1.81
CA THR A 80 -6.59 -1.91 -1.29
C THR A 80 -5.53 -1.97 -2.39
N ILE A 81 -4.82 -0.86 -2.60
CA ILE A 81 -3.63 -0.78 -3.44
C ILE A 81 -2.41 -0.95 -2.52
N LEU A 82 -1.63 -2.01 -2.72
CA LEU A 82 -0.38 -2.23 -2.00
C LEU A 82 0.76 -1.52 -2.74
N VAL A 83 1.47 -0.63 -2.05
CA VAL A 83 2.54 0.18 -2.60
C VAL A 83 3.82 -0.04 -1.80
N PHE A 84 4.81 -0.64 -2.42
CA PHE A 84 6.16 -0.75 -1.87
C PHE A 84 6.95 0.51 -2.23
N ASN A 85 7.22 1.34 -1.24
CA ASN A 85 7.99 2.58 -1.40
C ASN A 85 9.44 2.36 -0.96
N LYS A 86 10.30 3.29 -1.34
CA LYS A 86 11.73 3.34 -1.06
C LYS A 86 12.53 2.24 -1.76
N VAL A 87 12.17 1.89 -2.99
CA VAL A 87 12.96 0.95 -3.81
C VAL A 87 14.39 1.42 -4.03
N ASP A 88 14.62 2.73 -3.99
CA ASP A 88 15.96 3.35 -4.06
C ASP A 88 16.84 3.07 -2.84
N ALA A 89 16.22 2.82 -1.68
CA ALA A 89 16.90 2.49 -0.43
C ALA A 89 17.00 0.98 -0.15
N TYR A 90 16.43 0.15 -1.02
CA TYR A 90 16.52 -1.30 -0.88
C TYR A 90 17.95 -1.76 -1.11
N SER A 91 18.48 -2.59 -0.21
CA SER A 91 19.82 -3.18 -0.31
C SER A 91 19.77 -4.67 -0.06
N TYR A 92 20.71 -5.39 -0.65
CA TYR A 92 20.89 -6.82 -0.45
C TYR A 92 22.38 -7.16 -0.37
N ILE A 93 22.68 -8.34 0.16
CA ILE A 93 24.05 -8.86 0.25
C ILE A 93 24.32 -9.68 -1.01
N GLU A 94 25.23 -9.20 -1.85
CA GLU A 94 25.66 -9.95 -3.01
C GLU A 94 26.41 -11.21 -2.57
N LYS A 95 26.07 -12.33 -3.19
CA LYS A 95 26.65 -13.62 -2.88
C LYS A 95 27.88 -13.84 -3.75
N GLU A 96 29.01 -14.20 -3.13
CA GLU A 96 30.21 -14.54 -3.87
C GLU A 96 30.00 -15.78 -4.77
N PRO A 97 30.63 -15.86 -5.96
CA PRO A 97 30.41 -16.97 -6.89
C PRO A 97 30.79 -18.34 -6.37
N ASP A 98 31.68 -18.43 -5.40
CA ASP A 98 32.17 -19.64 -4.75
C ASP A 98 31.48 -19.96 -3.41
N ASP A 99 30.54 -19.13 -2.98
CA ASP A 99 29.74 -19.37 -1.78
C ASP A 99 28.64 -20.41 -2.06
N LEU A 100 28.83 -21.64 -1.60
CA LEU A 100 27.92 -22.75 -1.76
C LEU A 100 26.79 -22.80 -0.70
N THR A 101 26.73 -21.86 0.22
CA THR A 101 25.64 -21.79 1.20
C THR A 101 24.29 -21.51 0.51
N PRO A 102 23.15 -21.95 1.03
CA PRO A 102 21.86 -21.62 0.45
C PRO A 102 21.61 -20.11 0.41
N MET A 103 20.96 -19.63 -0.65
CA MET A 103 20.51 -18.26 -0.71
C MET A 103 19.52 -17.96 0.41
N THR A 104 19.76 -16.89 1.13
CA THR A 104 18.85 -16.35 2.13
C THR A 104 18.13 -15.13 1.57
N ARG A 105 17.12 -14.65 2.28
CA ARG A 105 16.41 -13.44 1.89
C ARG A 105 17.30 -12.20 1.82
N ALA A 106 18.34 -12.16 2.63
CA ALA A 106 19.34 -11.07 2.61
C ALA A 106 20.09 -10.97 1.27
N ASN A 107 20.10 -12.05 0.48
CA ASN A 107 20.75 -12.10 -0.84
C ASN A 107 19.80 -11.75 -2.00
N TRP A 108 18.52 -11.52 -1.73
CA TRP A 108 17.55 -11.30 -2.80
C TRP A 108 17.71 -9.91 -3.41
N THR A 109 17.83 -9.88 -4.72
CA THR A 109 17.73 -8.62 -5.48
C THR A 109 16.32 -8.04 -5.38
N LEU A 110 16.16 -6.77 -5.73
CA LEU A 110 14.83 -6.14 -5.76
C LEU A 110 13.89 -6.89 -6.71
N ASP A 111 14.38 -7.38 -7.85
CA ASP A 111 13.56 -8.13 -8.81
C ASP A 111 13.09 -9.47 -8.24
N MET A 112 13.97 -10.21 -7.57
CA MET A 112 13.59 -11.45 -6.88
C MET A 112 12.53 -11.22 -5.80
N LEU A 113 12.66 -10.14 -5.05
CA LEU A 113 11.69 -9.76 -4.02
C LEU A 113 10.34 -9.36 -4.66
N ARG A 114 10.39 -8.60 -5.75
CA ARG A 114 9.20 -8.23 -6.53
C ARG A 114 8.47 -9.47 -7.05
N ASP A 115 9.18 -10.40 -7.69
CA ASP A 115 8.60 -11.62 -8.24
C ASP A 115 7.97 -12.48 -7.15
N SER A 116 8.61 -12.59 -5.98
CA SER A 116 8.08 -13.31 -4.83
C SER A 116 6.76 -12.69 -4.33
N TRP A 117 6.68 -11.35 -4.24
CA TRP A 117 5.45 -10.68 -3.84
C TRP A 117 4.35 -10.81 -4.88
N MET A 118 4.69 -10.69 -6.17
CA MET A 118 3.72 -10.89 -7.25
C MET A 118 3.14 -12.31 -7.20
N ALA A 119 3.97 -13.32 -7.02
CA ALA A 119 3.53 -14.72 -6.88
C ALA A 119 2.63 -14.94 -5.65
N LYS A 120 3.01 -14.39 -4.48
CA LYS A 120 2.21 -14.50 -3.25
C LYS A 120 0.82 -13.89 -3.41
N ILE A 121 0.74 -12.70 -4.00
CA ILE A 121 -0.52 -11.98 -4.17
C ILE A 121 -1.39 -12.66 -5.20
N SER A 122 -0.82 -13.13 -6.32
CA SER A 122 -1.57 -13.84 -7.36
C SER A 122 -2.11 -15.19 -6.88
N ALA A 123 -1.47 -15.83 -5.93
CA ALA A 123 -1.90 -17.10 -5.35
C ALA A 123 -2.93 -16.93 -4.21
N ALA A 124 -3.19 -15.71 -3.74
CA ALA A 124 -4.15 -15.45 -2.68
C ALA A 124 -5.58 -15.74 -3.16
N PRO A 125 -6.45 -16.37 -2.33
CA PRO A 125 -7.84 -16.69 -2.70
C PRO A 125 -8.65 -15.45 -3.14
N ASN A 126 -8.33 -14.29 -2.56
CA ASN A 126 -8.93 -13.00 -2.88
C ASN A 126 -7.86 -12.06 -3.46
N ALA A 127 -7.19 -12.50 -4.52
CA ALA A 127 -6.16 -11.70 -5.16
C ALA A 127 -6.72 -10.31 -5.53
N PRO A 128 -6.03 -9.22 -5.17
CA PRO A 128 -6.47 -7.89 -5.53
C PRO A 128 -6.46 -7.73 -7.05
N LEU A 129 -7.39 -6.95 -7.58
CA LEU A 129 -7.48 -6.65 -9.01
C LEU A 129 -6.27 -5.86 -9.52
N VAL A 130 -5.62 -5.14 -8.61
CA VAL A 130 -4.43 -4.32 -8.91
C VAL A 130 -3.20 -5.01 -8.34
N PRO A 131 -2.18 -5.31 -9.16
CA PRO A 131 -0.92 -5.85 -8.66
C PRO A 131 -0.20 -4.83 -7.77
N PRO A 132 0.66 -5.28 -6.84
CA PRO A 132 1.42 -4.38 -6.01
C PRO A 132 2.35 -3.49 -6.83
N LEU A 133 2.48 -2.23 -6.42
CA LEU A 133 3.33 -1.23 -7.07
C LEU A 133 4.64 -1.07 -6.31
N PHE A 134 5.72 -0.85 -7.05
CA PHE A 134 7.07 -0.64 -6.52
C PHE A 134 7.55 0.74 -6.94
N ILE A 135 7.69 1.63 -5.97
CA ILE A 135 7.97 3.05 -6.23
C ILE A 135 9.12 3.57 -5.36
N SER A 136 9.65 4.72 -5.75
CA SER A 136 10.41 5.61 -4.89
C SER A 136 9.79 7.00 -4.95
N ALA A 137 9.22 7.44 -3.85
CA ALA A 137 8.71 8.80 -3.73
C ALA A 137 9.85 9.84 -3.78
N ALA A 138 11.04 9.48 -3.25
CA ALA A 138 12.22 10.34 -3.24
C ALA A 138 12.74 10.63 -4.65
N THR A 139 12.85 9.61 -5.50
CA THR A 139 13.33 9.72 -6.89
C THR A 139 12.21 9.89 -7.91
N ARG A 140 10.96 9.88 -7.47
CA ARG A 140 9.74 9.88 -8.31
C ARG A 140 9.59 8.68 -9.24
N THR A 141 10.33 7.60 -9.02
CA THR A 141 10.21 6.35 -9.79
C THR A 141 8.86 5.72 -9.54
N GLY A 142 8.12 5.36 -10.59
CA GLY A 142 6.82 4.67 -10.51
C GLY A 142 5.64 5.54 -10.08
N ILE A 143 5.82 6.85 -9.86
CA ILE A 143 4.76 7.76 -9.41
C ILE A 143 3.67 7.93 -10.47
N ASP A 144 4.01 8.00 -11.75
CA ASP A 144 3.02 8.12 -12.82
C ASP A 144 2.15 6.87 -12.92
N THR A 145 2.75 5.69 -12.74
CA THR A 145 2.02 4.42 -12.66
C THR A 145 1.07 4.41 -11.46
N LEU A 146 1.54 4.84 -10.28
CA LEU A 146 0.71 4.95 -9.08
C LEU A 146 -0.49 5.88 -9.33
N ARG A 147 -0.27 7.06 -9.93
CA ARG A 147 -1.35 8.00 -10.27
C ARG A 147 -2.37 7.38 -11.21
N SER A 148 -1.93 6.69 -12.24
CA SER A 148 -2.80 6.01 -13.21
C SER A 148 -3.64 4.91 -12.56
N VAL A 149 -3.05 4.14 -11.65
CA VAL A 149 -3.74 3.08 -10.90
C VAL A 149 -4.78 3.67 -9.94
N ILE A 150 -4.43 4.70 -9.19
CA ILE A 150 -5.37 5.41 -8.30
C ILE A 150 -6.54 5.96 -9.13
N TYR A 151 -6.27 6.63 -10.24
CA TYR A 151 -7.31 7.15 -11.13
C TYR A 151 -8.26 6.05 -11.60
N GLY A 152 -7.73 4.92 -12.07
CA GLY A 152 -8.52 3.77 -12.52
C GLY A 152 -9.44 3.23 -11.44
N GLU A 153 -8.92 3.04 -10.21
CA GLU A 153 -9.70 2.53 -9.09
C GLU A 153 -10.74 3.53 -8.59
N VAL A 154 -10.39 4.81 -8.44
CA VAL A 154 -11.35 5.86 -8.05
C VAL A 154 -12.45 6.00 -9.09
N ARG A 155 -12.12 5.96 -10.39
CA ARG A 155 -13.09 5.99 -11.48
C ARG A 155 -14.04 4.79 -11.42
N ARG A 156 -13.52 3.59 -11.18
CA ARG A 156 -14.31 2.36 -11.04
C ARG A 156 -15.29 2.46 -9.86
N ILE A 157 -14.82 2.91 -8.70
CA ILE A 157 -15.66 3.08 -7.50
C ILE A 157 -16.74 4.14 -7.75
N HIS A 158 -16.36 5.26 -8.36
CA HIS A 158 -17.30 6.33 -8.69
C HIS A 158 -18.39 5.86 -9.65
N ALA A 159 -18.04 5.09 -10.69
CA ALA A 159 -18.99 4.53 -11.64
C ALA A 159 -19.99 3.54 -10.98
N LEU A 160 -19.53 2.77 -10.00
CA LEU A 160 -20.41 1.88 -9.21
C LEU A 160 -21.37 2.66 -8.32
N ARG A 161 -20.94 3.78 -7.75
CA ARG A 161 -21.77 4.64 -6.88
C ARG A 161 -22.76 5.49 -7.67
N TYR A 162 -22.38 5.93 -8.88
CA TYR A 162 -23.16 6.81 -9.73
C TYR A 162 -23.28 6.24 -11.16
N PRO A 163 -24.03 5.15 -11.36
CA PRO A 163 -24.07 4.43 -12.64
C PRO A 163 -24.67 5.24 -13.79
N TYR A 164 -25.35 6.35 -13.50
CA TYR A 164 -25.98 7.21 -14.51
C TYR A 164 -25.20 8.49 -14.82
N ASN A 165 -24.07 8.71 -14.16
CA ASN A 165 -23.17 9.80 -14.52
C ASN A 165 -22.34 9.37 -15.73
N ASN A 166 -22.79 9.77 -16.93
CA ASN A 166 -21.90 9.77 -18.08
C ASN A 166 -20.79 10.78 -17.78
N PHE A 167 -19.57 10.27 -17.54
CA PHE A 167 -18.39 11.10 -17.37
C PHE A 167 -18.15 11.91 -18.64
N LEU A 168 -18.75 13.06 -18.73
CA LEU A 168 -18.43 14.11 -19.70
C LEU A 168 -17.27 14.93 -19.14
N TYR A 169 -16.15 14.28 -18.88
CA TYR A 169 -14.91 14.98 -18.48
C TYR A 169 -13.76 14.54 -19.37
#